data_d465c652c920e457d0bc6bf0b5411a28
#
_entry.id   d465c652c920e457d0bc6bf0b5411a28
#
_cell.length_a   1.000
_cell.length_b   1.000
_cell.length_c   1.000
_cell.angle_alpha   90.00
_cell.angle_beta   90.00
_cell.angle_gamma   90.00
#
_symmetry.space_group_name_H-M   'P 1'
#
loop_
_entity.id
_entity.type
_entity.pdbx_description
1 polymer ?
#
loop_
_entity_poly.entity_id
_entity_poly.type
_entity_poly.pdbx_seq_one_letter_code
_entity_poly.pdbx_strand_id
1 'polypeptide(L)'
;ILKGNEKEFYKGEQRDLLLYLLKEELKNITKELKEKGNVLTQRRENAAKVLEENIEKSLHELNMEKSKFKVNIENDGTFYDNGMDKVEFLISTNPGEPLKPLVKIASGGELSRVMLAIKSILADSDGVDTMIFDEIDTGVSGKAAMSIAKKLAVIAKNKQVICITHLPQLTAMADNHYLIQKNTDGELASTTLKELDEEGRELELARIIDGGEV
;
A
#
# COMPACT_ATOMS: atom_id res chain seq x y z
N ILE A 1 58.28 39.89 -15.38
CA ILE A 1 56.88 40.33 -15.13
C ILE A 1 55.99 39.98 -16.33
N LEU A 2 56.36 40.17 -17.60
CA LEU A 2 55.57 39.91 -18.80
C LEU A 2 55.21 38.41 -18.95
N LYS A 3 56.13 37.47 -18.69
CA LYS A 3 55.85 35.98 -18.75
C LYS A 3 54.88 35.46 -17.68
N GLY A 4 54.68 36.16 -16.59
CA GLY A 4 53.70 35.82 -15.56
C GLY A 4 52.26 36.14 -16.01
N ASN A 5 52.06 37.30 -16.60
CA ASN A 5 50.77 37.78 -17.06
C ASN A 5 50.23 36.95 -18.25
N GLU A 6 51.07 36.49 -19.17
CA GLU A 6 50.66 35.58 -20.24
C GLU A 6 50.18 34.23 -19.72
N LYS A 7 50.85 33.63 -18.73
CA LYS A 7 50.42 32.38 -18.11
C LYS A 7 49.09 32.49 -17.37
N GLU A 8 48.84 33.59 -16.69
CA GLU A 8 47.56 33.85 -16.02
C GLU A 8 46.43 34.08 -17.04
N PHE A 9 46.73 34.79 -18.13
CA PHE A 9 45.77 35.02 -19.22
C PHE A 9 45.33 33.69 -19.88
N TYR A 10 46.27 32.82 -20.27
CA TYR A 10 45.95 31.49 -20.83
C TYR A 10 45.19 30.60 -19.86
N LYS A 11 45.45 30.66 -18.57
CA LYS A 11 44.67 29.95 -17.55
C LYS A 11 43.24 30.47 -17.44
N GLY A 12 43.04 31.77 -17.59
CA GLY A 12 41.73 32.40 -17.63
C GLY A 12 40.88 31.91 -18.82
N GLU A 13 41.45 31.98 -20.03
CA GLU A 13 40.75 31.53 -21.25
C GLU A 13 40.41 30.00 -21.21
N GLN A 14 41.32 29.18 -20.75
CA GLN A 14 41.06 27.74 -20.58
C GLN A 14 39.94 27.45 -19.58
N ARG A 15 39.90 28.21 -18.49
CA ARG A 15 38.81 28.10 -17.49
C ARG A 15 37.46 28.53 -18.09
N ASP A 16 37.43 29.63 -18.83
CA ASP A 16 36.19 30.15 -19.41
C ASP A 16 35.66 29.22 -20.52
N LEU A 17 36.54 28.63 -21.33
CA LEU A 17 36.17 27.57 -22.28
C LEU A 17 35.63 26.34 -21.58
N LEU A 18 36.27 25.88 -20.52
CA LEU A 18 35.79 24.72 -19.73
C LEU A 18 34.42 25.01 -19.11
N LEU A 19 34.21 26.17 -18.53
CA LEU A 19 32.93 26.61 -18.00
C LEU A 19 31.84 26.67 -19.08
N TYR A 20 32.15 27.09 -20.27
CA TYR A 20 31.22 27.08 -21.39
C TYR A 20 30.84 25.66 -21.78
N LEU A 21 31.80 24.74 -21.94
CA LEU A 21 31.56 23.36 -22.29
C LEU A 21 30.73 22.64 -21.22
N LEU A 22 31.03 22.84 -19.94
CA LEU A 22 30.25 22.27 -18.83
C LEU A 22 28.81 22.79 -18.78
N LYS A 23 28.58 24.08 -19.09
CA LYS A 23 27.23 24.64 -19.19
C LYS A 23 26.41 24.03 -20.32
N GLU A 24 27.04 23.82 -21.49
CA GLU A 24 26.36 23.18 -22.64
C GLU A 24 26.07 21.71 -22.34
N GLU A 25 27.01 21.00 -21.72
CA GLU A 25 26.81 19.63 -21.29
C GLU A 25 25.66 19.53 -20.27
N LEU A 26 25.64 20.37 -19.23
CA LEU A 26 24.58 20.44 -18.23
C LEU A 26 23.22 20.70 -18.89
N LYS A 27 23.15 21.61 -19.84
CA LYS A 27 21.93 21.92 -20.58
C LYS A 27 21.42 20.71 -21.37
N ASN A 28 22.33 20.00 -22.03
CA ASN A 28 21.97 18.77 -22.79
C ASN A 28 21.48 17.66 -21.88
N ILE A 29 22.18 17.39 -20.77
CA ILE A 29 21.77 16.39 -19.77
C ILE A 29 20.41 16.77 -19.17
N THR A 30 20.21 18.03 -18.79
CA THR A 30 18.93 18.51 -18.23
C THR A 30 17.77 18.31 -19.21
N LYS A 31 18.01 18.57 -20.52
CA LYS A 31 17.03 18.33 -21.56
C LYS A 31 16.69 16.85 -21.68
N GLU A 32 17.69 15.99 -21.72
CA GLU A 32 17.49 14.52 -21.81
C GLU A 32 16.75 13.98 -20.59
N LEU A 33 17.11 14.42 -19.38
CA LEU A 33 16.42 14.07 -18.15
C LEU A 33 14.95 14.47 -18.19
N LYS A 34 14.64 15.67 -18.66
CA LYS A 34 13.27 16.16 -18.80
C LYS A 34 12.47 15.34 -19.80
N GLU A 35 13.06 14.98 -20.94
CA GLU A 35 12.41 14.15 -21.94
C GLU A 35 12.09 12.74 -21.39
N LYS A 36 13.07 12.09 -20.74
CA LYS A 36 12.87 10.78 -20.08
C LYS A 36 11.87 10.88 -18.92
N GLY A 37 11.94 11.92 -18.12
CA GLY A 37 11.00 12.20 -17.06
C GLY A 37 9.56 12.30 -17.56
N ASN A 38 9.31 13.07 -18.60
CA ASN A 38 7.98 13.20 -19.21
C ASN A 38 7.42 11.86 -19.69
N VAL A 39 8.26 11.01 -20.30
CA VAL A 39 7.86 9.65 -20.71
C VAL A 39 7.47 8.81 -19.49
N LEU A 40 8.21 8.93 -18.38
CA LEU A 40 7.89 8.22 -17.14
C LEU A 40 6.58 8.72 -16.53
N THR A 41 6.36 10.03 -16.46
CA THR A 41 5.11 10.65 -16.00
C THR A 41 3.91 10.11 -16.80
N GLN A 42 4.00 10.09 -18.14
CA GLN A 42 2.92 9.57 -18.97
C GLN A 42 2.62 8.08 -18.71
N ARG A 43 3.66 7.28 -18.48
CA ARG A 43 3.48 5.86 -18.11
C ARG A 43 2.80 5.71 -16.75
N ARG A 44 3.18 6.53 -15.78
CA ARG A 44 2.57 6.57 -14.45
C ARG A 44 1.10 6.97 -14.51
N GLU A 45 0.75 8.00 -15.28
CA GLU A 45 -0.64 8.44 -15.47
C GLU A 45 -1.50 7.34 -16.10
N ASN A 46 -0.97 6.62 -17.08
CA ASN A 46 -1.69 5.50 -17.69
C ASN A 46 -1.88 4.34 -16.71
N ALA A 47 -0.85 3.98 -15.95
CA ALA A 47 -0.92 2.94 -14.93
C ALA A 47 -1.87 3.35 -13.79
N ALA A 48 -1.85 4.62 -13.39
CA ALA A 48 -2.71 5.17 -12.35
C ALA A 48 -4.19 4.97 -12.66
N LYS A 49 -4.64 5.23 -13.89
CA LYS A 49 -6.04 5.04 -14.30
C LYS A 49 -6.49 3.58 -14.13
N VAL A 50 -5.67 2.63 -14.60
CA VAL A 50 -5.97 1.21 -14.46
C VAL A 50 -5.98 0.79 -12.99
N LEU A 51 -5.07 1.31 -12.19
CA LEU A 51 -4.99 1.03 -10.75
C LEU A 51 -6.21 1.59 -10.01
N GLU A 52 -6.61 2.83 -10.30
CA GLU A 52 -7.78 3.49 -9.72
C GLU A 52 -9.05 2.65 -9.95
N GLU A 53 -9.31 2.24 -11.20
CA GLU A 53 -10.49 1.44 -11.57
C GLU A 53 -10.50 0.08 -10.85
N ASN A 54 -9.36 -0.61 -10.80
CA ASN A 54 -9.27 -1.91 -10.16
C ASN A 54 -9.41 -1.83 -8.64
N ILE A 55 -8.82 -0.81 -8.00
CA ILE A 55 -8.95 -0.59 -6.55
C ILE A 55 -10.39 -0.22 -6.21
N GLU A 56 -11.03 0.71 -6.92
CA GLU A 56 -12.43 1.08 -6.67
C GLU A 56 -13.35 -0.14 -6.80
N LYS A 57 -13.18 -0.96 -7.84
CA LYS A 57 -13.92 -2.21 -8.00
C LYS A 57 -13.70 -3.16 -6.82
N SER A 58 -12.45 -3.32 -6.38
CA SER A 58 -12.12 -4.16 -5.24
C SER A 58 -12.74 -3.64 -3.94
N LEU A 59 -12.76 -2.31 -3.73
CA LEU A 59 -13.40 -1.68 -2.57
C LEU A 59 -14.92 -1.88 -2.56
N HIS A 60 -15.59 -1.80 -3.72
CA HIS A 60 -17.03 -2.08 -3.84
C HIS A 60 -17.35 -3.52 -3.39
N GLU A 61 -16.52 -4.50 -3.77
CA GLU A 61 -16.68 -5.90 -3.33
C GLU A 61 -16.48 -6.07 -1.81
N LEU A 62 -15.76 -5.16 -1.17
CA LEU A 62 -15.51 -5.12 0.27
C LEU A 62 -16.53 -4.28 1.07
N ASN A 63 -17.71 -4.02 0.49
CA ASN A 63 -18.78 -3.20 1.08
C ASN A 63 -18.38 -1.73 1.31
N MET A 64 -17.53 -1.21 0.44
CA MET A 64 -17.10 0.20 0.42
C MET A 64 -17.53 0.85 -0.91
N GLU A 65 -18.80 0.65 -1.30
CA GLU A 65 -19.34 1.02 -2.62
C GLU A 65 -19.21 2.51 -2.97
N LYS A 66 -19.14 3.36 -1.97
CA LYS A 66 -19.09 4.82 -2.13
C LYS A 66 -17.68 5.38 -2.05
N SER A 67 -16.70 4.51 -1.88
CA SER A 67 -15.30 4.91 -1.81
C SER A 67 -14.79 5.36 -3.17
N LYS A 68 -13.93 6.37 -3.13
CA LYS A 68 -13.21 6.90 -4.30
C LYS A 68 -11.73 6.80 -4.04
N PHE A 69 -10.99 6.28 -5.00
CA PHE A 69 -9.55 6.15 -4.94
C PHE A 69 -8.89 6.96 -6.06
N LYS A 70 -7.83 7.69 -5.75
CA LYS A 70 -7.12 8.54 -6.71
C LYS A 70 -5.61 8.42 -6.52
N VAL A 71 -4.89 8.32 -7.62
CA VAL A 71 -3.44 8.47 -7.65
C VAL A 71 -3.12 9.91 -8.05
N ASN A 72 -2.66 10.68 -7.10
CA ASN A 72 -2.20 12.06 -7.34
C ASN A 72 -0.76 12.02 -7.85
N ILE A 73 -0.52 12.60 -9.01
CA ILE A 73 0.80 12.69 -9.64
C ILE A 73 1.10 14.17 -9.86
N GLU A 74 2.05 14.70 -9.09
CA GLU A 74 2.45 16.10 -9.14
C GLU A 74 3.89 16.21 -9.63
N ASN A 75 4.10 17.05 -10.63
CA ASN A 75 5.43 17.42 -11.13
C ASN A 75 5.77 18.84 -10.65
N ASP A 76 6.70 18.96 -9.72
CA ASP A 76 7.16 20.25 -9.18
C ASP A 76 8.40 20.80 -9.89
N GLY A 77 8.83 20.14 -10.98
CA GLY A 77 10.02 20.52 -11.74
C GLY A 77 11.34 20.06 -11.12
N THR A 78 11.30 19.33 -10.02
CA THR A 78 12.48 18.79 -9.34
C THR A 78 12.80 17.40 -9.89
N PHE A 79 14.10 17.12 -10.06
CA PHE A 79 14.56 15.77 -10.43
C PHE A 79 14.86 14.96 -9.17
N TYR A 80 14.27 13.78 -9.08
CA TYR A 80 14.48 12.80 -8.03
C TYR A 80 15.14 11.54 -8.61
N ASP A 81 15.67 10.66 -7.77
CA ASP A 81 16.30 9.39 -8.20
C ASP A 81 15.33 8.50 -8.98
N ASN A 82 14.03 8.65 -8.74
CA ASN A 82 12.94 7.88 -9.36
C ASN A 82 12.12 8.67 -10.40
N GLY A 83 12.58 9.83 -10.85
CA GLY A 83 11.92 10.65 -11.88
C GLY A 83 11.62 12.06 -11.45
N MET A 84 10.53 12.66 -11.97
CA MET A 84 10.17 14.08 -11.75
C MET A 84 8.85 14.22 -10.99
N ASP A 85 8.22 13.11 -10.58
CA ASP A 85 6.88 13.12 -10.04
C ASP A 85 6.87 12.77 -8.56
N LYS A 86 6.04 13.46 -7.79
CA LYS A 86 5.56 13.04 -6.48
C LYS A 86 4.26 12.27 -6.68
N VAL A 87 4.21 11.03 -6.18
CA VAL A 87 3.03 10.18 -6.27
C VAL A 87 2.46 9.97 -4.89
N GLU A 88 1.17 10.27 -4.74
CA GLU A 88 0.42 10.09 -3.49
C GLU A 88 -0.90 9.39 -3.76
N PHE A 89 -1.25 8.41 -2.93
CA PHE A 89 -2.54 7.76 -2.97
C PHE A 89 -3.54 8.48 -2.08
N LEU A 90 -4.64 8.88 -2.69
CA LEU A 90 -5.74 9.58 -2.01
C LEU A 90 -6.97 8.70 -2.00
N ILE A 91 -7.75 8.81 -0.94
CA ILE A 91 -9.03 8.09 -0.81
C ILE A 91 -10.09 8.96 -0.14
N SER A 92 -11.34 8.72 -0.50
CA SER A 92 -12.52 9.11 0.25
C SER A 92 -13.33 7.84 0.52
N THR A 93 -13.67 7.57 1.76
CA THR A 93 -14.45 6.38 2.14
C THR A 93 -15.94 6.66 2.23
N ASN A 94 -16.35 7.93 2.32
CA ASN A 94 -17.73 8.35 2.47
C ASN A 94 -18.15 9.38 1.40
N PRO A 95 -19.42 9.36 0.97
CA PRO A 95 -19.93 10.38 0.04
C PRO A 95 -19.82 11.78 0.60
N GLY A 96 -19.34 12.71 -0.22
CA GLY A 96 -19.20 14.11 0.16
C GLY A 96 -17.96 14.45 0.98
N GLU A 97 -17.17 13.46 1.38
CA GLU A 97 -15.86 13.72 1.96
C GLU A 97 -14.81 14.02 0.87
N PRO A 98 -13.88 14.95 1.13
CA PRO A 98 -12.78 15.20 0.22
C PRO A 98 -11.83 14.01 0.18
N LEU A 99 -11.13 13.83 -0.95
CA LEU A 99 -10.02 12.90 -1.05
C LEU A 99 -8.92 13.29 -0.06
N LYS A 100 -8.43 12.31 0.71
CA LYS A 100 -7.38 12.48 1.73
C LYS A 100 -6.27 11.45 1.49
N PRO A 101 -5.01 11.76 1.84
CA PRO A 101 -3.95 10.76 1.87
C PRO A 101 -4.33 9.51 2.68
N LEU A 102 -3.93 8.32 2.21
CA LEU A 102 -4.23 7.05 2.91
C LEU A 102 -3.85 7.08 4.38
N VAL A 103 -2.74 7.72 4.72
CA VAL A 103 -2.24 7.86 6.11
C VAL A 103 -3.17 8.64 7.02
N LYS A 104 -4.20 9.31 6.48
CA LYS A 104 -5.20 10.09 7.23
C LYS A 104 -6.53 9.36 7.41
N ILE A 105 -6.61 8.09 7.06
CA ILE A 105 -7.78 7.25 7.36
C ILE A 105 -7.84 7.04 8.87
N ALA A 106 -8.98 7.37 9.48
CA ALA A 106 -9.14 7.31 10.94
C ALA A 106 -9.58 5.92 11.45
N SER A 107 -10.23 5.11 10.60
CA SER A 107 -10.77 3.80 10.97
C SER A 107 -9.79 2.69 10.60
N GLY A 108 -9.38 1.89 11.60
CA GLY A 108 -8.51 0.73 11.40
C GLY A 108 -9.13 -0.30 10.43
N GLY A 109 -10.41 -0.63 10.59
CA GLY A 109 -11.10 -1.56 9.70
C GLY A 109 -11.23 -1.07 8.26
N GLU A 110 -11.48 0.24 8.05
CA GLU A 110 -11.47 0.82 6.70
C GLU A 110 -10.08 0.75 6.07
N LEU A 111 -9.04 1.12 6.82
CA LEU A 111 -7.66 1.07 6.35
C LEU A 111 -7.26 -0.36 5.99
N SER A 112 -7.57 -1.35 6.83
CA SER A 112 -7.26 -2.76 6.57
C SER A 112 -7.95 -3.26 5.29
N ARG A 113 -9.21 -2.89 5.04
CA ARG A 113 -9.91 -3.23 3.80
C ARG A 113 -9.32 -2.53 2.56
N VAL A 114 -8.95 -1.26 2.69
CA VAL A 114 -8.26 -0.53 1.61
C VAL A 114 -6.93 -1.19 1.29
N MET A 115 -6.16 -1.55 2.32
CA MET A 115 -4.89 -2.27 2.12
C MET A 115 -5.10 -3.66 1.51
N LEU A 116 -6.16 -4.39 1.90
CA LEU A 116 -6.53 -5.64 1.25
C LEU A 116 -6.85 -5.44 -0.24
N ALA A 117 -7.62 -4.40 -0.59
CA ALA A 117 -7.94 -4.08 -1.97
C ALA A 117 -6.67 -3.81 -2.80
N ILE A 118 -5.76 -2.98 -2.29
CA ILE A 118 -4.49 -2.66 -2.94
C ILE A 118 -3.62 -3.92 -3.06
N LYS A 119 -3.47 -4.67 -1.97
CA LYS A 119 -2.62 -5.87 -1.92
C LYS A 119 -3.16 -7.01 -2.79
N SER A 120 -4.47 -7.15 -2.93
CA SER A 120 -5.06 -8.14 -3.84
C SER A 120 -4.75 -7.89 -5.33
N ILE A 121 -4.44 -6.64 -5.69
CA ILE A 121 -4.09 -6.24 -7.06
C ILE A 121 -2.56 -6.31 -7.28
N LEU A 122 -1.78 -5.96 -6.27
CA LEU A 122 -0.31 -5.84 -6.36
C LEU A 122 0.44 -7.05 -5.78
N ALA A 123 -0.27 -8.09 -5.34
CA ALA A 123 0.30 -9.23 -4.59
C ALA A 123 1.53 -9.86 -5.27
N ASP A 124 1.51 -9.98 -6.60
CA ASP A 124 2.62 -10.60 -7.35
C ASP A 124 3.82 -9.67 -7.54
N SER A 125 3.68 -8.38 -7.23
CA SER A 125 4.68 -7.34 -7.55
C SER A 125 5.39 -6.77 -6.33
N ASP A 126 4.91 -7.02 -5.11
CA ASP A 126 5.38 -6.29 -3.92
C ASP A 126 6.53 -6.96 -3.14
N GLY A 127 6.94 -8.17 -3.51
CA GLY A 127 8.06 -8.88 -2.87
C GLY A 127 7.85 -9.21 -1.38
N VAL A 128 6.61 -9.06 -0.86
CA VAL A 128 6.26 -9.36 0.54
C VAL A 128 5.68 -10.77 0.62
N ASP A 129 6.27 -11.64 1.42
CA ASP A 129 5.86 -13.05 1.53
C ASP A 129 4.79 -13.30 2.60
N THR A 130 4.73 -12.45 3.64
CA THR A 130 3.76 -12.58 4.75
C THR A 130 2.97 -11.30 4.92
N MET A 131 1.65 -11.42 5.04
CA MET A 131 0.72 -10.32 5.29
C MET A 131 -0.09 -10.59 6.56
N ILE A 132 -0.20 -9.58 7.42
CA ILE A 132 -0.97 -9.64 8.66
C ILE A 132 -2.11 -8.64 8.55
N PHE A 133 -3.35 -9.13 8.73
CA PHE A 133 -4.56 -8.30 8.74
C PHE A 133 -5.21 -8.34 10.11
N ASP A 134 -5.30 -7.16 10.71
CA ASP A 134 -6.00 -6.92 11.96
C ASP A 134 -7.19 -5.99 11.72
N GLU A 135 -8.26 -6.15 12.50
CA GLU A 135 -9.50 -5.34 12.42
C GLU A 135 -10.20 -5.32 11.06
N ILE A 136 -9.84 -6.20 10.13
CA ILE A 136 -10.37 -6.20 8.76
C ILE A 136 -11.88 -6.43 8.70
N ASP A 137 -12.43 -7.08 9.71
CA ASP A 137 -13.82 -7.46 9.89
C ASP A 137 -14.64 -6.46 10.72
N THR A 138 -14.03 -5.39 11.23
CA THR A 138 -14.72 -4.36 12.01
C THR A 138 -15.82 -3.68 11.18
N GLY A 139 -17.05 -3.73 11.71
CA GLY A 139 -18.25 -3.16 11.07
C GLY A 139 -18.70 -3.90 9.81
N VAL A 140 -18.31 -5.16 9.65
CA VAL A 140 -18.63 -5.99 8.48
C VAL A 140 -19.45 -7.20 8.91
N SER A 141 -20.37 -7.65 8.06
CA SER A 141 -21.15 -8.86 8.28
C SER A 141 -21.61 -9.49 6.96
N GLY A 142 -22.09 -10.71 7.01
CA GLY A 142 -22.77 -11.39 5.91
C GLY A 142 -21.95 -11.46 4.61
N LYS A 143 -22.48 -10.88 3.53
CA LYS A 143 -21.85 -10.94 2.20
C LYS A 143 -20.49 -10.28 2.14
N ALA A 144 -20.29 -9.17 2.85
CA ALA A 144 -19.04 -8.46 2.87
C ALA A 144 -17.93 -9.27 3.55
N ALA A 145 -18.24 -9.95 4.67
CA ALA A 145 -17.33 -10.86 5.34
C ALA A 145 -16.89 -12.00 4.40
N MET A 146 -17.82 -12.57 3.64
CA MET A 146 -17.52 -13.60 2.64
C MET A 146 -16.61 -13.06 1.50
N SER A 147 -16.80 -11.82 1.07
CA SER A 147 -15.94 -11.19 0.05
C SER A 147 -14.52 -10.98 0.56
N ILE A 148 -14.37 -10.55 1.83
CA ILE A 148 -13.06 -10.43 2.48
C ILE A 148 -12.37 -11.80 2.53
N ALA A 149 -13.07 -12.83 3.03
CA ALA A 149 -12.53 -14.17 3.14
C ALA A 149 -12.06 -14.73 1.79
N LYS A 150 -12.83 -14.54 0.72
CA LYS A 150 -12.44 -14.93 -0.64
C LYS A 150 -11.19 -14.21 -1.14
N LYS A 151 -11.06 -12.90 -0.87
CA LYS A 151 -9.86 -12.14 -1.27
C LYS A 151 -8.62 -12.59 -0.49
N LEU A 152 -8.75 -12.84 0.82
CA LEU A 152 -7.66 -13.39 1.63
C LEU A 152 -7.24 -14.76 1.10
N ALA A 153 -8.17 -15.64 0.78
CA ALA A 153 -7.89 -16.97 0.22
C ALA A 153 -7.19 -16.90 -1.16
N VAL A 154 -7.47 -15.88 -1.97
CA VAL A 154 -6.74 -15.68 -3.24
C VAL A 154 -5.29 -15.28 -2.98
N ILE A 155 -5.04 -14.38 -2.03
CA ILE A 155 -3.67 -13.97 -1.66
C ILE A 155 -2.91 -15.14 -1.01
N ALA A 156 -3.59 -15.92 -0.17
CA ALA A 156 -3.02 -17.06 0.55
C ALA A 156 -2.48 -18.19 -0.36
N LYS A 157 -2.88 -18.23 -1.64
CA LYS A 157 -2.32 -19.19 -2.60
C LYS A 157 -0.81 -19.04 -2.81
N ASN A 158 -0.31 -17.81 -2.74
CA ASN A 158 1.08 -17.49 -3.06
C ASN A 158 1.83 -16.85 -1.89
N LYS A 159 1.14 -16.49 -0.80
CA LYS A 159 1.70 -15.76 0.34
C LYS A 159 1.16 -16.30 1.66
N GLN A 160 1.92 -16.15 2.73
CA GLN A 160 1.40 -16.41 4.06
C GLN A 160 0.45 -15.26 4.47
N VAL A 161 -0.77 -15.61 4.87
CA VAL A 161 -1.76 -14.65 5.38
C VAL A 161 -2.08 -14.99 6.82
N ILE A 162 -1.89 -14.03 7.72
CA ILE A 162 -2.32 -14.10 9.11
C ILE A 162 -3.47 -13.10 9.29
N CYS A 163 -4.62 -13.57 9.75
CA CYS A 163 -5.79 -12.73 9.96
C CYS A 163 -6.31 -12.89 11.39
N ILE A 164 -6.48 -11.77 12.09
CA ILE A 164 -7.13 -11.72 13.41
C ILE A 164 -8.59 -11.37 13.15
N THR A 165 -9.49 -12.25 13.57
CA THR A 165 -10.93 -12.14 13.24
C THR A 165 -11.82 -12.77 14.31
N HIS A 166 -13.05 -12.28 14.41
CA HIS A 166 -14.13 -12.86 15.19
C HIS A 166 -15.28 -13.37 14.30
N LEU A 167 -15.11 -13.30 12.95
CA LEU A 167 -16.16 -13.69 12.02
C LEU A 167 -16.03 -15.15 11.55
N PRO A 168 -17.10 -15.94 11.65
CA PRO A 168 -17.08 -17.36 11.25
C PRO A 168 -16.76 -17.56 9.77
N GLN A 169 -17.13 -16.59 8.90
CA GLN A 169 -16.86 -16.65 7.46
C GLN A 169 -15.36 -16.63 7.14
N LEU A 170 -14.58 -15.86 7.89
CA LEU A 170 -13.12 -15.78 7.73
C LEU A 170 -12.48 -17.02 8.34
N THR A 171 -12.89 -17.37 9.56
CA THR A 171 -12.38 -18.52 10.30
C THR A 171 -12.59 -19.84 9.55
N ALA A 172 -13.75 -20.03 8.94
CA ALA A 172 -14.07 -21.25 8.17
C ALA A 172 -13.20 -21.45 6.93
N MET A 173 -12.66 -20.35 6.34
CA MET A 173 -11.83 -20.41 5.15
C MET A 173 -10.32 -20.51 5.44
N ALA A 174 -9.92 -20.48 6.71
CA ALA A 174 -8.50 -20.59 7.09
C ALA A 174 -8.01 -22.04 6.98
N ASP A 175 -6.77 -22.23 6.51
CA ASP A 175 -6.11 -23.55 6.50
C ASP A 175 -5.72 -23.97 7.92
N ASN A 176 -5.23 -23.02 8.74
CA ASN A 176 -4.87 -23.23 10.14
C ASN A 176 -5.66 -22.27 11.04
N HIS A 177 -6.07 -22.72 12.22
CA HIS A 177 -6.83 -21.93 13.16
C HIS A 177 -6.17 -21.92 14.54
N TYR A 178 -5.92 -20.72 15.04
CA TYR A 178 -5.35 -20.48 16.37
C TYR A 178 -6.37 -19.78 17.24
N LEU A 179 -6.71 -20.36 18.39
CA LEU A 179 -7.60 -19.76 19.38
C LEU A 179 -6.79 -18.93 20.36
N ILE A 180 -7.20 -17.67 20.53
CA ILE A 180 -6.66 -16.77 21.54
C ILE A 180 -7.63 -16.72 22.72
N GLN A 181 -7.17 -17.07 23.92
CA GLN A 181 -7.95 -17.03 25.15
C GLN A 181 -7.28 -16.16 26.19
N LYS A 182 -8.06 -15.28 26.83
CA LYS A 182 -7.63 -14.52 27.98
C LYS A 182 -8.07 -15.26 29.24
N ASN A 183 -7.11 -15.63 30.08
CA ASN A 183 -7.35 -16.23 31.38
C ASN A 183 -7.10 -15.18 32.45
N THR A 184 -8.07 -14.93 33.30
CA THR A 184 -7.97 -14.05 34.47
C THR A 184 -7.98 -14.92 35.73
N ASP A 185 -6.80 -15.27 36.20
CA ASP A 185 -6.66 -15.90 37.53
C ASP A 185 -6.24 -14.83 38.53
N GLY A 186 -7.23 -14.24 39.23
CA GLY A 186 -7.01 -13.19 40.24
C GLY A 186 -6.56 -11.86 39.61
N GLU A 187 -5.41 -11.33 40.08
CA GLU A 187 -4.87 -10.04 39.61
C GLU A 187 -4.04 -10.11 38.34
N LEU A 188 -3.71 -11.31 37.84
CA LEU A 188 -2.87 -11.51 36.69
C LEU A 188 -3.71 -12.01 35.51
N ALA A 189 -3.75 -11.20 34.44
CA ALA A 189 -4.30 -11.61 33.15
C ALA A 189 -3.22 -12.30 32.30
N SER A 190 -3.49 -13.52 31.84
CA SER A 190 -2.63 -14.22 30.87
C SER A 190 -3.36 -14.44 29.57
N THR A 191 -2.63 -14.39 28.45
CA THR A 191 -3.17 -14.71 27.12
C THR A 191 -2.53 -15.99 26.64
N THR A 192 -3.33 -16.98 26.25
CA THR A 192 -2.85 -18.24 25.68
C THR A 192 -3.22 -18.30 24.20
N LEU A 193 -2.34 -18.89 23.40
CA LEU A 193 -2.53 -19.19 21.99
C LEU A 193 -2.50 -20.72 21.84
N LYS A 194 -3.56 -21.28 21.23
CA LYS A 194 -3.67 -22.72 20.99
C LYS A 194 -4.01 -22.97 19.54
N GLU A 195 -3.23 -23.80 18.87
CA GLU A 195 -3.59 -24.35 17.57
C GLU A 195 -4.71 -25.36 17.73
N LEU A 196 -5.76 -25.27 16.89
CA LEU A 196 -6.92 -26.13 16.93
C LEU A 196 -6.79 -27.22 15.86
N ASP A 197 -7.10 -28.47 16.26
CA ASP A 197 -7.37 -29.57 15.34
C ASP A 197 -8.76 -29.46 14.69
N GLU A 198 -9.16 -30.41 13.85
CA GLU A 198 -10.42 -30.33 13.13
C GLU A 198 -11.64 -30.29 14.09
N GLU A 199 -11.65 -31.10 15.15
CA GLU A 199 -12.73 -31.10 16.13
C GLU A 199 -12.77 -29.75 16.90
N GLY A 200 -11.63 -29.24 17.32
CA GLY A 200 -11.52 -27.93 17.97
C GLY A 200 -11.99 -26.79 17.08
N ARG A 201 -11.71 -26.84 15.77
CA ARG A 201 -12.15 -25.83 14.78
C ARG A 201 -13.69 -25.86 14.64
N GLU A 202 -14.30 -27.06 14.58
CA GLU A 202 -15.77 -27.19 14.49
C GLU A 202 -16.45 -26.64 15.73
N LEU A 203 -15.93 -26.96 16.92
CA LEU A 203 -16.46 -26.47 18.19
C LEU A 203 -16.33 -24.94 18.29
N GLU A 204 -15.19 -24.38 17.91
CA GLU A 204 -14.98 -22.93 17.95
C GLU A 204 -15.85 -22.20 16.93
N LEU A 205 -16.03 -22.74 15.73
CA LEU A 205 -16.95 -22.18 14.73
C LEU A 205 -18.40 -22.19 15.24
N ALA A 206 -18.83 -23.28 15.87
CA ALA A 206 -20.14 -23.34 16.47
C ALA A 206 -20.31 -22.28 17.58
N ARG A 207 -19.30 -22.11 18.45
CA ARG A 207 -19.32 -21.11 19.52
C ARG A 207 -19.43 -19.69 18.95
N ILE A 208 -18.65 -19.35 17.88
CA ILE A 208 -18.69 -18.04 17.24
C ILE A 208 -20.07 -17.79 16.60
N ILE A 209 -20.69 -18.80 15.97
CA ILE A 209 -22.01 -18.68 15.35
C ILE A 209 -23.12 -18.49 16.38
N ASP A 210 -23.04 -19.17 17.50
CA ASP A 210 -24.02 -19.06 18.60
C ASP A 210 -23.87 -17.78 19.43
N GLY A 211 -22.84 -16.96 19.17
CA GLY A 211 -22.58 -15.74 19.90
C GLY A 211 -22.05 -15.95 21.32
N GLY A 212 -21.43 -17.10 21.57
CA GLY A 212 -20.81 -17.42 22.87
C GLY A 212 -19.66 -16.44 23.19
N GLU A 213 -19.65 -15.90 24.41
CA GLU A 213 -18.57 -15.05 24.92
C GLU A 213 -17.23 -15.80 24.97
N VAL A 214 -16.15 -15.07 24.74
CA VAL A 214 -14.76 -15.56 24.83
C VAL A 214 -14.32 -15.60 26.28
#